data_d0d30bf8cafcc1094b7cad59635a481a
#
_entry.id   d0d30bf8cafcc1094b7cad59635a481a
#
_cell.length_a   1.000
_cell.length_b   1.000
_cell.length_c   1.000
_cell.angle_alpha   90.00
_cell.angle_beta   90.00
_cell.angle_gamma   90.00
#
_symmetry.space_group_name_H-M   'P 1'
#
loop_
_entity.id
_entity.type
_entity.pdbx_description
1 polymer ?
#
loop_
_entity_poly.entity_id
_entity_poly.type
_entity_poly.pdbx_seq_one_letter_code
_entity_poly.pdbx_strand_id
1 'polypeptide(L)'
;MTTHLSFRQGVQECIPTLLGYAGVGISFGIVASSQNFSILEIILLCLVIYAGAAQFIMCALFIAGTPISAIVLTVFIVNSRMFLLSMSLAPNFKTYGFWNRVGLGSLVTDETFGVAITPYLKGEAINDRWMHGLNITAYLFWAISCVAGALFGEYISNPQTLGLDFAITAMFIFLAIAQFESITKSRLRIYIVLIIAVIVMMLSLSMFMPSYLAILIAAIISAALGVMMER
;
A
#
# COMPACT_ATOMS: atom_id res chain seq x y z
N MET A 1 19.41 18.12 23.00
CA MET A 1 20.22 16.94 22.59
C MET A 1 19.64 16.45 21.28
N THR A 2 20.30 16.70 20.16
CA THR A 2 19.92 16.13 18.87
C THR A 2 20.28 14.66 18.89
N THR A 3 19.31 13.80 19.18
CA THR A 3 19.47 12.36 19.03
C THR A 3 19.72 12.11 17.55
N HIS A 4 20.97 11.79 17.19
CA HIS A 4 21.31 11.38 15.83
C HIS A 4 20.64 10.05 15.55
N LEU A 5 19.47 10.08 14.91
CA LEU A 5 18.76 8.90 14.47
C LEU A 5 19.70 8.05 13.60
N SER A 6 19.98 6.83 14.02
CA SER A 6 20.90 5.93 13.33
C SER A 6 20.15 4.93 12.45
N PHE A 7 20.82 4.30 11.50
CA PHE A 7 20.27 3.20 10.72
C PHE A 7 19.67 2.10 11.61
N ARG A 8 20.39 1.71 12.67
CA ARG A 8 19.93 0.68 13.62
C ARG A 8 18.65 1.09 14.34
N GLN A 9 18.48 2.36 14.67
CA GLN A 9 17.23 2.86 15.25
C GLN A 9 16.08 2.76 14.25
N GLY A 10 16.29 3.11 12.97
CA GLY A 10 15.29 2.92 11.93
C GLY A 10 14.85 1.46 11.80
N VAL A 11 15.78 0.51 11.87
CA VAL A 11 15.48 -0.93 11.90
C VAL A 11 14.64 -1.28 13.14
N GLN A 12 15.02 -0.81 14.32
CA GLN A 12 14.30 -1.11 15.57
C GLN A 12 12.88 -0.52 15.59
N GLU A 13 12.72 0.69 15.09
CA GLU A 13 11.41 1.36 15.03
C GLU A 13 10.49 0.79 13.94
N CYS A 14 11.04 0.03 12.99
CA CYS A 14 10.28 -0.75 12.02
C CYS A 14 9.64 -2.00 12.65
N ILE A 15 10.20 -2.58 13.71
CA ILE A 15 9.78 -3.87 14.26
C ILE A 15 8.27 -3.98 14.53
N PRO A 16 7.60 -3.00 15.13
CA PRO A 16 6.15 -3.09 15.37
C PRO A 16 5.34 -3.25 14.07
N THR A 17 5.76 -2.62 12.98
CA THR A 17 5.06 -2.70 11.69
C THR A 17 5.26 -4.03 10.98
N LEU A 18 6.35 -4.76 11.32
CA LEU A 18 6.67 -6.05 10.72
C LEU A 18 5.61 -7.11 11.03
N LEU A 19 4.92 -7.03 12.17
CA LEU A 19 3.83 -7.95 12.51
C LEU A 19 2.67 -7.82 11.50
N GLY A 20 2.31 -6.59 11.14
CA GLY A 20 1.33 -6.33 10.09
C GLY A 20 1.77 -6.85 8.73
N TYR A 21 3.03 -6.60 8.38
CA TYR A 21 3.63 -7.10 7.13
C TYR A 21 3.68 -8.63 7.07
N ALA A 22 3.98 -9.31 8.18
CA ALA A 22 3.94 -10.77 8.23
C ALA A 22 2.55 -11.29 7.89
N GLY A 23 1.50 -10.76 8.53
CA GLY A 23 0.13 -11.20 8.30
C GLY A 23 -0.32 -10.98 6.85
N VAL A 24 -0.19 -9.76 6.36
CA VAL A 24 -0.64 -9.39 5.01
C VAL A 24 0.24 -10.02 3.92
N GLY A 25 1.58 -10.04 4.11
CA GLY A 25 2.52 -10.61 3.15
C GLY A 25 2.37 -12.13 3.00
N ILE A 26 2.25 -12.85 4.11
CA ILE A 26 1.98 -14.30 4.08
C ILE A 26 0.64 -14.57 3.37
N SER A 27 -0.42 -13.82 3.70
CA SER A 27 -1.72 -13.94 3.03
C SER A 27 -1.61 -13.69 1.53
N PHE A 28 -0.88 -12.65 1.11
CA PHE A 28 -0.63 -12.39 -0.31
C PHE A 28 0.09 -13.56 -0.98
N GLY A 29 1.17 -14.07 -0.38
CA GLY A 29 1.93 -15.19 -0.93
C GLY A 29 1.06 -16.44 -1.14
N ILE A 30 0.25 -16.81 -0.13
CA ILE A 30 -0.66 -17.95 -0.22
C ILE A 30 -1.70 -17.73 -1.32
N VAL A 31 -2.34 -16.56 -1.37
CA VAL A 31 -3.36 -16.24 -2.38
C VAL A 31 -2.75 -16.25 -3.77
N ALA A 32 -1.61 -15.62 -4.00
CA ALA A 32 -0.95 -15.58 -5.30
C ALA A 32 -0.53 -16.99 -5.76
N SER A 33 0.06 -17.80 -4.86
CA SER A 33 0.45 -19.19 -5.15
C SER A 33 -0.78 -20.05 -5.49
N SER A 34 -1.89 -19.92 -4.77
CA SER A 34 -3.13 -20.64 -5.06
C SER A 34 -3.76 -20.28 -6.42
N GLN A 35 -3.39 -19.14 -6.95
CA GLN A 35 -3.81 -18.66 -8.27
C GLN A 35 -2.77 -18.95 -9.37
N ASN A 36 -1.86 -19.90 -9.14
CA ASN A 36 -0.82 -20.36 -10.04
C ASN A 36 0.25 -19.32 -10.39
N PHE A 37 0.45 -18.27 -9.59
CA PHE A 37 1.62 -17.44 -9.72
C PHE A 37 2.86 -18.22 -9.23
N SER A 38 3.90 -18.23 -10.03
CA SER A 38 5.18 -18.84 -9.67
C SER A 38 5.87 -18.01 -8.56
N ILE A 39 6.73 -18.66 -7.79
CA ILE A 39 7.54 -17.98 -6.75
C ILE A 39 8.34 -16.82 -7.35
N LEU A 40 8.87 -16.99 -8.58
CA LEU A 40 9.61 -15.92 -9.27
C LEU A 40 8.72 -14.71 -9.56
N GLU A 41 7.50 -14.91 -10.03
CA GLU A 41 6.55 -13.84 -10.28
C GLU A 41 6.17 -13.12 -8.98
N ILE A 42 5.96 -13.87 -7.90
CA ILE A 42 5.69 -13.30 -6.57
C ILE A 42 6.88 -12.45 -6.08
N ILE A 43 8.11 -12.94 -6.24
CA ILE A 43 9.31 -12.18 -5.90
C ILE A 43 9.39 -10.89 -6.73
N LEU A 44 9.18 -10.98 -8.05
CA LEU A 44 9.20 -9.80 -8.93
C LEU A 44 8.12 -8.79 -8.55
N LEU A 45 6.91 -9.25 -8.22
CA LEU A 45 5.85 -8.37 -7.71
C LEU A 45 6.27 -7.65 -6.43
N CYS A 46 6.90 -8.36 -5.48
CA CYS A 46 7.38 -7.77 -4.24
C CYS A 46 8.50 -6.75 -4.45
N LEU A 47 9.43 -7.04 -5.37
CA LEU A 47 10.59 -6.19 -5.61
C LEU A 47 10.27 -4.97 -6.48
N VAL A 48 9.36 -5.11 -7.47
CA VAL A 48 9.07 -4.05 -8.44
C VAL A 48 7.87 -3.20 -8.02
N ILE A 49 6.79 -3.83 -7.56
CA ILE A 49 5.56 -3.11 -7.20
C ILE A 49 5.61 -2.61 -5.77
N TYR A 50 6.10 -3.41 -4.84
CA TYR A 50 6.26 -3.09 -3.41
C TYR A 50 5.07 -2.31 -2.82
N ALA A 51 3.87 -2.77 -3.07
CA ALA A 51 2.64 -2.17 -2.56
C ALA A 51 1.56 -3.25 -2.42
N GLY A 52 1.30 -3.70 -1.20
CA GLY A 52 0.42 -4.84 -0.92
C GLY A 52 -0.93 -4.73 -1.62
N ALA A 53 -1.65 -3.61 -1.46
CA ALA A 53 -2.94 -3.39 -2.13
C ALA A 53 -2.85 -3.51 -3.65
N ALA A 54 -1.82 -2.91 -4.26
CA ALA A 54 -1.61 -2.97 -5.71
C ALA A 54 -1.28 -4.38 -6.19
N GLN A 55 -0.49 -5.14 -5.42
CA GLN A 55 -0.16 -6.54 -5.74
C GLN A 55 -1.40 -7.43 -5.74
N PHE A 56 -2.27 -7.34 -4.73
CA PHE A 56 -3.54 -8.07 -4.71
C PHE A 56 -4.45 -7.68 -5.88
N ILE A 57 -4.61 -6.38 -6.15
CA ILE A 57 -5.40 -5.88 -7.29
C ILE A 57 -4.82 -6.39 -8.60
N MET A 58 -3.51 -6.34 -8.78
CA MET A 58 -2.84 -6.80 -9.99
C MET A 58 -3.09 -8.29 -10.24
N CYS A 59 -2.94 -9.15 -9.22
CA CYS A 59 -3.24 -10.57 -9.33
C CYS A 59 -4.71 -10.80 -9.72
N ALA A 60 -5.65 -10.13 -9.04
CA ALA A 60 -7.07 -10.27 -9.34
C ALA A 60 -7.43 -9.84 -10.77
N LEU A 61 -6.89 -8.72 -11.24
CA LEU A 61 -7.11 -8.24 -12.60
C LEU A 61 -6.45 -9.14 -13.66
N PHE A 62 -5.30 -9.71 -13.36
CA PHE A 62 -4.59 -10.62 -14.25
C PHE A 62 -5.42 -11.90 -14.48
N ILE A 63 -5.96 -12.47 -13.41
CA ILE A 63 -6.83 -13.66 -13.47
C ILE A 63 -8.15 -13.36 -14.19
N ALA A 64 -8.69 -12.17 -14.01
CA ALA A 64 -9.89 -11.72 -14.72
C ALA A 64 -9.65 -11.48 -16.23
N GLY A 65 -8.44 -11.72 -16.75
CA GLY A 65 -8.10 -11.50 -18.16
C GLY A 65 -8.13 -10.04 -18.59
N THR A 66 -7.94 -9.12 -17.64
CA THR A 66 -7.95 -7.68 -17.90
C THR A 66 -6.77 -7.29 -18.79
N PRO A 67 -6.94 -6.39 -19.79
CA PRO A 67 -5.85 -5.92 -20.62
C PRO A 67 -4.69 -5.33 -19.80
N ILE A 68 -3.46 -5.61 -20.17
CA ILE A 68 -2.25 -5.17 -19.44
C ILE A 68 -2.23 -3.66 -19.25
N SER A 69 -2.64 -2.89 -20.25
CA SER A 69 -2.72 -1.42 -20.15
C SER A 69 -3.66 -0.94 -19.04
N ALA A 70 -4.79 -1.63 -18.85
CA ALA A 70 -5.73 -1.32 -17.78
C ALA A 70 -5.17 -1.73 -16.41
N ILE A 71 -4.47 -2.85 -16.33
CA ILE A 71 -3.78 -3.27 -15.10
C ILE A 71 -2.74 -2.23 -14.68
N VAL A 72 -1.86 -1.83 -15.62
CA VAL A 72 -0.82 -0.82 -15.37
C VAL A 72 -1.43 0.51 -14.92
N LEU A 73 -2.49 0.97 -15.59
CA LEU A 73 -3.16 2.21 -15.22
C LEU A 73 -3.80 2.13 -13.83
N THR A 74 -4.46 1.01 -13.52
CA THR A 74 -5.07 0.78 -12.20
C THR A 74 -4.02 0.79 -11.09
N VAL A 75 -2.93 0.04 -11.28
CA VAL A 75 -1.81 -0.03 -10.32
C VAL A 75 -1.17 1.34 -10.14
N PHE A 76 -0.96 2.09 -11.21
CA PHE A 76 -0.42 3.45 -11.16
C PHE A 76 -1.32 4.38 -10.33
N ILE A 77 -2.62 4.36 -10.56
CA ILE A 77 -3.58 5.20 -9.82
C ILE A 77 -3.62 4.81 -8.33
N VAL A 78 -3.70 3.52 -8.03
CA VAL A 78 -3.72 3.03 -6.65
C VAL A 78 -2.43 3.42 -5.91
N ASN A 79 -1.27 3.32 -6.57
CA ASN A 79 0.03 3.66 -5.99
C ASN A 79 0.34 5.16 -5.98
N SER A 80 -0.48 6.00 -6.63
CA SER A 80 -0.28 7.46 -6.60
C SER A 80 -0.27 8.03 -5.18
N ARG A 81 -0.96 7.39 -4.23
CA ARG A 81 -0.91 7.75 -2.81
C ARG A 81 0.50 7.63 -2.23
N MET A 82 1.27 6.59 -2.59
CA MET A 82 2.66 6.42 -2.12
C MET A 82 3.55 7.57 -2.58
N PHE A 83 3.33 8.05 -3.80
CA PHE A 83 3.99 9.24 -4.32
C PHE A 83 3.68 10.48 -3.48
N LEU A 84 2.40 10.70 -3.10
CA LEU A 84 2.00 11.81 -2.25
C LEU A 84 2.62 11.72 -0.85
N LEU A 85 2.67 10.52 -0.26
CA LEU A 85 3.31 10.29 1.03
C LEU A 85 4.82 10.61 0.97
N SER A 86 5.50 10.13 -0.09
CA SER A 86 6.91 10.46 -0.33
C SER A 86 7.15 11.97 -0.49
N MET A 87 6.27 12.65 -1.22
CA MET A 87 6.34 14.10 -1.39
C MET A 87 6.21 14.86 -0.07
N SER A 88 5.36 14.39 0.85
CA SER A 88 5.17 15.03 2.15
C SER A 88 6.40 14.92 3.07
N LEU A 89 7.20 13.86 2.92
CA LEU A 89 8.47 13.68 3.62
C LEU A 89 9.66 14.37 2.93
N ALA A 90 9.56 14.65 1.63
CA ALA A 90 10.65 15.18 0.80
C ALA A 90 11.31 16.46 1.36
N PRO A 91 10.61 17.39 2.05
CA PRO A 91 11.24 18.57 2.65
C PRO A 91 12.37 18.25 3.62
N ASN A 92 12.31 17.12 4.33
CA ASN A 92 13.35 16.69 5.28
C ASN A 92 14.66 16.26 4.61
N PHE A 93 14.59 15.91 3.32
CA PHE A 93 15.71 15.32 2.58
C PHE A 93 16.29 16.25 1.50
N LYS A 94 15.93 17.53 1.49
CA LYS A 94 16.38 18.51 0.46
C LYS A 94 17.89 18.64 0.35
N THR A 95 18.62 18.47 1.44
CA THR A 95 20.08 18.61 1.51
C THR A 95 20.84 17.40 0.97
N TYR A 96 20.16 16.27 0.77
CA TYR A 96 20.79 15.03 0.28
C TYR A 96 20.82 14.96 -1.25
N GLY A 97 21.76 14.20 -1.77
CA GLY A 97 21.93 14.00 -3.21
C GLY A 97 20.69 13.38 -3.88
N PHE A 98 20.55 13.62 -5.18
CA PHE A 98 19.38 13.18 -5.96
C PHE A 98 19.07 11.67 -5.80
N TRP A 99 20.06 10.81 -5.99
CA TRP A 99 19.89 9.36 -5.92
C TRP A 99 19.49 8.88 -4.51
N ASN A 100 20.01 9.54 -3.47
CA ASN A 100 19.61 9.22 -2.10
C ASN A 100 18.12 9.56 -1.88
N ARG A 101 17.66 10.72 -2.35
CA ARG A 101 16.25 11.11 -2.27
C ARG A 101 15.32 10.17 -3.05
N VAL A 102 15.74 9.74 -4.25
CA VAL A 102 14.99 8.76 -5.03
C VAL A 102 14.90 7.43 -4.28
N GLY A 103 16.01 6.92 -3.75
CA GLY A 103 16.03 5.68 -2.96
C GLY A 103 15.17 5.76 -1.70
N LEU A 104 15.18 6.90 -1.01
CA LEU A 104 14.31 7.11 0.16
C LEU A 104 12.83 7.14 -0.23
N GLY A 105 12.48 7.91 -1.26
CA GLY A 105 11.10 8.12 -1.67
C GLY A 105 10.45 6.88 -2.29
N SER A 106 11.22 6.07 -3.05
CA SER A 106 10.70 4.88 -3.72
C SER A 106 10.33 3.74 -2.78
N LEU A 107 10.83 3.74 -1.56
CA LEU A 107 10.57 2.71 -0.55
C LEU A 107 9.61 3.17 0.57
N VAL A 108 8.99 4.33 0.42
CA VAL A 108 7.97 4.79 1.37
C VAL A 108 6.67 4.03 1.14
N THR A 109 6.12 3.47 2.20
CA THR A 109 4.78 2.85 2.25
C THR A 109 3.92 3.56 3.28
N ASP A 110 2.64 3.19 3.38
CA ASP A 110 1.74 3.73 4.41
C ASP A 110 2.29 3.50 5.81
N GLU A 111 2.85 2.32 6.06
CA GLU A 111 3.36 1.92 7.36
C GLU A 111 4.67 2.64 7.69
N THR A 112 5.62 2.68 6.75
CA THR A 112 6.89 3.40 6.98
C THR A 112 6.66 4.90 7.10
N PHE A 113 5.69 5.44 6.37
CA PHE A 113 5.24 6.81 6.54
C PHE A 113 4.65 7.04 7.93
N GLY A 114 3.78 6.13 8.41
CA GLY A 114 3.19 6.20 9.75
C GLY A 114 4.24 6.25 10.86
N VAL A 115 5.32 5.49 10.73
CA VAL A 115 6.47 5.57 11.65
C VAL A 115 7.20 6.90 11.51
N ALA A 116 7.48 7.33 10.26
CA ALA A 116 8.28 8.54 9.99
C ALA A 116 7.57 9.84 10.35
N ILE A 117 6.24 9.90 10.26
CA ILE A 117 5.48 11.12 10.54
C ILE A 117 5.50 11.49 12.02
N THR A 118 5.64 10.52 12.91
CA THR A 118 5.61 10.75 14.37
C THR A 118 6.76 11.64 14.86
N PRO A 119 8.06 11.35 14.59
CA PRO A 119 9.16 12.25 14.92
C PRO A 119 9.07 13.57 14.16
N TYR A 120 8.61 13.55 12.89
CA TYR A 120 8.41 14.76 12.09
C TYR A 120 7.44 15.74 12.75
N LEU A 121 6.28 15.28 13.23
CA LEU A 121 5.28 16.12 13.91
C LEU A 121 5.78 16.65 15.25
N LYS A 122 6.75 15.99 15.90
CA LYS A 122 7.42 16.45 17.11
C LYS A 122 8.52 17.49 16.83
N GLY A 123 8.77 17.83 15.57
CA GLY A 123 9.84 18.73 15.15
C GLY A 123 11.24 18.11 15.24
N GLU A 124 11.34 16.80 15.35
CA GLU A 124 12.61 16.07 15.33
C GLU A 124 13.13 15.96 13.90
N ALA A 125 14.43 16.18 13.71
CA ALA A 125 15.05 16.07 12.40
C ALA A 125 15.19 14.59 12.01
N ILE A 126 14.48 14.17 10.98
CA ILE A 126 14.64 12.84 10.37
C ILE A 126 15.85 12.90 9.44
N ASN A 127 16.77 11.93 9.57
CA ASN A 127 17.92 11.80 8.69
C ASN A 127 17.79 10.62 7.71
N ASP A 128 18.62 10.63 6.67
CA ASP A 128 18.62 9.63 5.61
C ASP A 128 18.96 8.22 6.12
N ARG A 129 19.94 8.09 7.03
CA ARG A 129 20.37 6.80 7.56
C ARG A 129 19.25 6.09 8.32
N TRP A 130 18.56 6.82 9.16
CA TRP A 130 17.41 6.28 9.89
C TRP A 130 16.30 5.84 8.95
N MET A 131 15.95 6.70 7.99
CA MET A 131 14.90 6.40 7.01
C MET A 131 15.26 5.21 6.11
N HIS A 132 16.53 5.07 5.71
CA HIS A 132 16.99 3.87 5.01
C HIS A 132 16.88 2.61 5.88
N GLY A 133 17.25 2.70 7.17
CA GLY A 133 17.07 1.58 8.12
C GLY A 133 15.62 1.11 8.19
N LEU A 134 14.69 2.05 8.31
CA LEU A 134 13.25 1.79 8.33
C LEU A 134 12.78 1.16 7.02
N ASN A 135 13.03 1.83 5.88
CA ASN A 135 12.53 1.43 4.57
C ASN A 135 13.11 0.09 4.09
N ILE A 136 14.43 -0.12 4.22
CA ILE A 136 15.06 -1.37 3.77
C ILE A 136 14.59 -2.55 4.60
N THR A 137 14.42 -2.37 5.91
CA THR A 137 13.90 -3.42 6.78
C THR A 137 12.47 -3.81 6.38
N ALA A 138 11.61 -2.83 6.19
CA ALA A 138 10.24 -3.03 5.73
C ALA A 138 10.18 -3.75 4.37
N TYR A 139 10.98 -3.29 3.41
CA TYR A 139 11.04 -3.83 2.05
C TYR A 139 11.47 -5.31 2.01
N LEU A 140 12.57 -5.62 2.69
CA LEU A 140 13.08 -7.00 2.72
C LEU A 140 12.12 -7.92 3.48
N PHE A 141 11.58 -7.46 4.60
CA PHE A 141 10.67 -8.25 5.40
C PHE A 141 9.35 -8.53 4.66
N TRP A 142 8.84 -7.55 3.90
CA TRP A 142 7.68 -7.74 3.03
C TRP A 142 7.93 -8.86 2.02
N ALA A 143 9.02 -8.79 1.27
CA ALA A 143 9.38 -9.80 0.28
C ALA A 143 9.53 -11.20 0.91
N ILE A 144 10.23 -11.28 2.06
CA ILE A 144 10.40 -12.54 2.81
C ILE A 144 9.04 -13.10 3.23
N SER A 145 8.14 -12.26 3.77
CA SER A 145 6.81 -12.69 4.21
C SER A 145 5.96 -13.22 3.04
N CYS A 146 6.00 -12.56 1.89
CA CYS A 146 5.28 -13.01 0.70
C CYS A 146 5.82 -14.34 0.16
N VAL A 147 7.14 -14.50 0.09
CA VAL A 147 7.77 -15.75 -0.34
C VAL A 147 7.47 -16.89 0.65
N ALA A 148 7.57 -16.62 1.95
CA ALA A 148 7.17 -17.60 2.97
C ALA A 148 5.72 -18.02 2.78
N GLY A 149 4.80 -17.06 2.57
CA GLY A 149 3.39 -17.35 2.27
C GLY A 149 3.21 -18.20 1.01
N ALA A 150 3.96 -17.90 -0.06
CA ALA A 150 3.90 -18.68 -1.30
C ALA A 150 4.33 -20.15 -1.10
N LEU A 151 5.42 -20.35 -0.37
CA LEU A 151 5.92 -21.70 -0.02
C LEU A 151 4.94 -22.46 0.88
N PHE A 152 4.32 -21.80 1.84
CA PHE A 152 3.26 -22.42 2.65
C PHE A 152 2.01 -22.70 1.82
N GLY A 153 1.69 -21.86 0.85
CA GLY A 153 0.54 -22.02 -0.04
C GLY A 153 0.58 -23.32 -0.84
N GLU A 154 1.75 -23.80 -1.23
CA GLU A 154 1.92 -25.08 -1.93
C GLU A 154 1.44 -26.31 -1.10
N TYR A 155 1.48 -26.22 0.22
CA TYR A 155 1.01 -27.29 1.13
C TYR A 155 -0.48 -27.20 1.47
N ILE A 156 -1.14 -26.12 1.05
CA ILE A 156 -2.55 -25.89 1.35
C ILE A 156 -3.39 -26.41 0.19
N SER A 157 -3.96 -27.61 0.34
CA SER A 157 -4.75 -28.27 -0.69
C SER A 157 -6.01 -27.50 -1.11
N ASN A 158 -6.55 -26.68 -0.22
CA ASN A 158 -7.72 -25.86 -0.51
C ASN A 158 -7.66 -24.53 0.27
N PRO A 159 -7.07 -23.48 -0.32
CA PRO A 159 -6.96 -22.15 0.30
C PRO A 159 -8.31 -21.54 0.66
N GLN A 160 -9.36 -21.88 -0.08
CA GLN A 160 -10.72 -21.37 0.13
C GLN A 160 -11.30 -21.82 1.47
N THR A 161 -10.99 -23.05 1.91
CA THR A 161 -11.44 -23.54 3.23
C THR A 161 -10.85 -22.78 4.41
N LEU A 162 -9.72 -22.11 4.20
CA LEU A 162 -9.07 -21.24 5.20
C LEU A 162 -9.59 -19.80 5.18
N GLY A 163 -10.57 -19.50 4.32
CA GLY A 163 -11.10 -18.14 4.19
C GLY A 163 -10.11 -17.14 3.60
N LEU A 164 -9.09 -17.61 2.88
CA LEU A 164 -8.06 -16.74 2.30
C LEU A 164 -8.63 -15.82 1.21
N ASP A 165 -9.74 -16.19 0.58
CA ASP A 165 -10.49 -15.31 -0.31
C ASP A 165 -10.93 -14.01 0.41
N PHE A 166 -11.15 -14.11 1.74
CA PHE A 166 -11.46 -12.96 2.57
C PHE A 166 -10.25 -12.11 2.92
N ALA A 167 -9.02 -12.61 2.75
CA ALA A 167 -7.80 -11.86 3.12
C ALA A 167 -7.69 -10.54 2.36
N ILE A 168 -8.03 -10.53 1.06
CA ILE A 168 -8.06 -9.31 0.24
C ILE A 168 -9.08 -8.32 0.79
N THR A 169 -10.30 -8.79 1.06
CA THR A 169 -11.37 -7.97 1.62
C THR A 169 -11.01 -7.43 3.00
N ALA A 170 -10.45 -8.28 3.86
CA ALA A 170 -9.99 -7.90 5.20
C ALA A 170 -8.90 -6.82 5.14
N MET A 171 -7.95 -6.94 4.20
CA MET A 171 -6.91 -5.93 3.99
C MET A 171 -7.53 -4.59 3.59
N PHE A 172 -8.48 -4.55 2.65
CA PHE A 172 -9.12 -3.30 2.25
C PHE A 172 -9.97 -2.70 3.37
N ILE A 173 -10.65 -3.54 4.17
CA ILE A 173 -11.37 -3.07 5.37
C ILE A 173 -10.39 -2.45 6.37
N PHE A 174 -9.27 -3.12 6.63
CA PHE A 174 -8.22 -2.59 7.52
C PHE A 174 -7.70 -1.23 7.03
N LEU A 175 -7.36 -1.12 5.74
CA LEU A 175 -6.90 0.14 5.16
C LEU A 175 -7.96 1.25 5.25
N ALA A 176 -9.23 0.92 5.04
CA ALA A 176 -10.33 1.86 5.19
C ALA A 176 -10.44 2.35 6.65
N ILE A 177 -10.39 1.43 7.63
CA ILE A 177 -10.44 1.77 9.06
C ILE A 177 -9.24 2.66 9.44
N ALA A 178 -8.04 2.30 9.04
CA ALA A 178 -6.83 3.07 9.31
C ALA A 178 -6.91 4.49 8.70
N GLN A 179 -7.49 4.64 7.51
CA GLN A 179 -7.76 5.95 6.92
C GLN A 179 -8.78 6.74 7.75
N PHE A 180 -9.86 6.10 8.21
CA PHE A 180 -10.86 6.77 9.06
C PHE A 180 -10.29 7.27 10.39
N GLU A 181 -9.39 6.51 11.02
CA GLU A 181 -8.73 6.92 12.26
C GLU A 181 -7.87 8.16 12.08
N SER A 182 -7.30 8.38 10.89
CA SER A 182 -6.49 9.54 10.57
C SER A 182 -7.32 10.82 10.30
N ILE A 183 -8.64 10.69 10.09
CA ILE A 183 -9.51 11.80 9.73
C ILE A 183 -9.95 12.58 10.97
N THR A 184 -9.80 13.91 10.94
CA THR A 184 -10.35 14.80 11.97
C THR A 184 -11.88 14.70 12.00
N LYS A 185 -12.48 14.66 13.20
CA LYS A 185 -13.93 14.53 13.39
C LYS A 185 -14.77 15.54 12.59
N SER A 186 -14.25 16.75 12.38
CA SER A 186 -14.91 17.80 11.57
C SER A 186 -15.03 17.45 10.09
N ARG A 187 -14.14 16.64 9.55
CA ARG A 187 -14.13 16.23 8.13
C ARG A 187 -14.79 14.88 7.89
N LEU A 188 -15.10 14.13 8.95
CA LEU A 188 -15.67 12.79 8.84
C LEU A 188 -16.93 12.72 7.97
N ARG A 189 -17.80 13.73 8.09
CA ARG A 189 -19.03 13.81 7.28
C ARG A 189 -18.74 13.91 5.78
N ILE A 190 -17.74 14.69 5.39
CA ILE A 190 -17.34 14.84 3.98
C ILE A 190 -16.86 13.50 3.43
N TYR A 191 -16.00 12.80 4.18
CA TYR A 191 -15.47 11.51 3.75
C TYR A 191 -16.54 10.43 3.66
N ILE A 192 -17.51 10.39 4.59
CA ILE A 192 -18.65 9.47 4.50
C ILE A 192 -19.48 9.74 3.23
N VAL A 193 -19.77 11.01 2.94
CA VAL A 193 -20.51 11.39 1.72
C VAL A 193 -19.76 10.98 0.47
N LEU A 194 -18.43 11.21 0.43
CA LEU A 194 -17.58 10.78 -0.69
C LEU A 194 -17.58 9.26 -0.87
N ILE A 195 -17.49 8.48 0.20
CA ILE A 195 -17.53 7.02 0.12
C ILE A 195 -18.86 6.54 -0.45
N ILE A 196 -19.98 7.09 0.03
CA ILE A 196 -21.30 6.75 -0.50
C ILE A 196 -21.39 7.12 -1.98
N ALA A 197 -20.89 8.30 -2.36
CA ALA A 197 -20.89 8.74 -3.76
C ALA A 197 -20.05 7.82 -4.65
N VAL A 198 -18.86 7.36 -4.17
CA VAL A 198 -18.02 6.39 -4.88
C VAL A 198 -18.75 5.06 -5.07
N ILE A 199 -19.37 4.53 -4.02
CA ILE A 199 -20.09 3.26 -4.08
C ILE A 199 -21.24 3.35 -5.10
N VAL A 200 -22.06 4.38 -5.02
CA VAL A 200 -23.19 4.59 -5.94
C VAL A 200 -22.69 4.74 -7.37
N MET A 201 -21.64 5.54 -7.58
CA MET A 201 -21.07 5.76 -8.91
C MET A 201 -20.46 4.48 -9.48
N MET A 202 -19.71 3.73 -8.66
CA MET A 202 -19.12 2.45 -9.07
C MET A 202 -20.20 1.44 -9.48
N LEU A 203 -21.24 1.28 -8.65
CA LEU A 203 -22.36 0.38 -8.96
C LEU A 203 -23.09 0.79 -10.23
N SER A 204 -23.35 2.09 -10.41
CA SER A 204 -24.01 2.62 -11.60
C SER A 204 -23.17 2.39 -12.86
N LEU A 205 -21.88 2.70 -12.81
CA LEU A 205 -20.97 2.53 -13.96
C LEU A 205 -20.73 1.07 -14.31
N SER A 206 -20.68 0.18 -13.31
CA SER A 206 -20.49 -1.26 -13.55
C SER A 206 -21.63 -1.93 -14.32
N MET A 207 -22.81 -1.27 -14.40
CA MET A 207 -23.93 -1.73 -15.25
C MET A 207 -23.71 -1.45 -16.76
N PHE A 208 -22.84 -0.51 -17.11
CA PHE A 208 -22.63 -0.05 -18.48
C PHE A 208 -21.24 -0.34 -19.02
N MET A 209 -20.28 -0.66 -18.16
CA MET A 209 -18.89 -0.88 -18.54
C MET A 209 -18.21 -1.93 -17.68
N PRO A 210 -17.06 -2.51 -18.12
CA PRO A 210 -16.29 -3.44 -17.31
C PRO A 210 -15.88 -2.85 -15.96
N SER A 211 -15.88 -3.68 -14.91
CA SER A 211 -15.65 -3.24 -13.51
C SER A 211 -14.35 -2.45 -13.31
N TYR A 212 -13.28 -2.81 -14.04
CA TYR A 212 -12.00 -2.10 -13.93
C TYR A 212 -12.09 -0.64 -14.41
N LEU A 213 -12.86 -0.35 -15.47
CA LEU A 213 -13.10 1.02 -15.94
C LEU A 213 -14.01 1.79 -14.98
N ALA A 214 -15.03 1.12 -14.44
CA ALA A 214 -15.92 1.72 -13.45
C ALA A 214 -15.15 2.16 -12.20
N ILE A 215 -14.23 1.32 -11.70
CA ILE A 215 -13.37 1.63 -10.56
C ILE A 215 -12.48 2.84 -10.87
N LEU A 216 -11.81 2.86 -12.03
CA LEU A 216 -10.92 3.95 -12.42
C LEU A 216 -11.65 5.29 -12.52
N ILE A 217 -12.79 5.32 -13.22
CA ILE A 217 -13.58 6.53 -13.40
C ILE A 217 -14.13 7.00 -12.04
N ALA A 218 -14.68 6.08 -11.23
CA ALA A 218 -15.18 6.41 -9.92
C ALA A 218 -14.07 7.00 -9.02
N ALA A 219 -12.86 6.43 -9.03
CA ALA A 219 -11.73 6.93 -8.26
C ALA A 219 -11.31 8.34 -8.69
N ILE A 220 -11.18 8.60 -9.99
CA ILE A 220 -10.79 9.92 -10.52
C ILE A 220 -11.83 11.00 -10.19
N ILE A 221 -13.12 10.71 -10.44
CA ILE A 221 -14.19 11.67 -10.17
C ILE A 221 -14.28 11.95 -8.67
N SER A 222 -14.18 10.92 -7.83
CA SER A 222 -14.25 11.09 -6.38
C SER A 222 -13.08 11.87 -5.81
N ALA A 223 -11.87 11.66 -6.35
CA ALA A 223 -10.71 12.45 -5.97
C ALA A 223 -10.92 13.94 -6.33
N ALA A 224 -11.46 14.22 -7.52
CA ALA A 224 -11.79 15.58 -7.93
C ALA A 224 -12.87 16.21 -7.05
N LEU A 225 -13.95 15.48 -6.74
CA LEU A 225 -15.00 15.92 -5.82
C LEU A 225 -14.46 16.18 -4.41
N GLY A 226 -13.59 15.30 -3.90
CA GLY A 226 -12.95 15.46 -2.61
C GLY A 226 -12.17 16.77 -2.50
N VAL A 227 -11.33 17.07 -3.50
CA VAL A 227 -10.58 18.34 -3.57
C VAL A 227 -11.51 19.56 -3.64
N MET A 228 -12.65 19.46 -4.35
CA MET A 228 -13.64 20.56 -4.42
C MET A 228 -14.37 20.77 -3.11
N MET A 229 -14.65 19.73 -2.35
CA MET A 229 -15.36 19.80 -1.06
C MET A 229 -14.45 20.19 0.11
N GLU A 230 -13.14 20.09 -0.04
CA GLU A 230 -12.15 20.53 0.95
C GLU A 230 -11.75 22.00 0.84
N ARG A 231 -12.11 22.67 -0.24
CA ARG A 231 -11.94 24.12 -0.44
C ARG A 231 -13.07 24.90 0.23
#